data_cb9a40c29c8e71be97701af5e471fd3e
#
_entry.id   cb9a40c29c8e71be97701af5e471fd3e
#
_cell.length_a   1.000
_cell.length_b   1.000
_cell.length_c   1.000
_cell.angle_alpha   90.00
_cell.angle_beta   90.00
_cell.angle_gamma   90.00
#
_symmetry.space_group_name_H-M   'P 1'
#
loop_
_entity.id
_entity.type
_entity.pdbx_description
1 polymer ?
#
loop_
_entity_poly.entity_id
_entity_poly.type
_entity_poly.pdbx_seq_one_letter_code
_entity_poly.pdbx_strand_id
1 'polypeptide(L)'
;MAVAIDQPVADFEAPATSGQTVSLAALKGKQVVIYFYPKDSTPGCTTQGQGFRDQLEAFKAANTEVFGVSRDSLKSHENFKAKQAFTFELISDKEEALCQQFDVIKLKKLYGKEYMGVDRSTFLIDNNGVLRQEWRGVKVPGHVDAVLAAAQALNKA
;
A
#
# COMPACT_ATOMS: atom_id res chain seq x y z
N MET A 1 0.80 12.13 -13.77
CA MET A 1 -0.51 12.61 -13.27
C MET A 1 -0.93 11.79 -12.08
N ALA A 2 -1.49 12.45 -11.08
CA ALA A 2 -1.98 11.75 -9.91
C ALA A 2 -3.21 10.90 -10.24
N VAL A 3 -3.40 9.82 -9.47
CA VAL A 3 -4.59 8.99 -9.59
C VAL A 3 -5.84 9.74 -9.14
N ALA A 4 -6.99 9.33 -9.61
CA ALA A 4 -8.27 9.92 -9.24
C ALA A 4 -9.33 8.84 -9.06
N ILE A 5 -10.27 9.09 -8.15
CA ILE A 5 -11.39 8.17 -7.87
C ILE A 5 -12.21 7.95 -9.15
N ASP A 6 -12.58 6.70 -9.38
CA ASP A 6 -13.37 6.22 -10.51
C ASP A 6 -12.66 6.37 -11.86
N GLN A 7 -11.33 6.54 -11.84
CA GLN A 7 -10.51 6.57 -13.05
C GLN A 7 -9.56 5.38 -13.08
N PRO A 8 -9.22 4.87 -14.27
CA PRO A 8 -8.21 3.81 -14.39
C PRO A 8 -6.87 4.28 -13.84
N VAL A 9 -6.20 3.37 -13.12
CA VAL A 9 -4.84 3.59 -12.66
C VAL A 9 -3.89 3.13 -13.75
N ALA A 10 -2.95 3.98 -14.15
CA ALA A 10 -1.95 3.60 -15.16
C ALA A 10 -1.15 2.39 -14.67
N ASP A 11 -0.86 1.46 -15.56
CA ASP A 11 -0.07 0.29 -15.22
C ASP A 11 1.32 0.68 -14.71
N PHE A 12 1.85 -0.14 -13.83
CA PHE A 12 3.20 0.02 -13.32
C PHE A 12 3.82 -1.36 -13.09
N GLU A 13 5.14 -1.38 -13.05
CA GLU A 13 5.91 -2.54 -12.62
C GLU A 13 6.89 -2.06 -11.55
N ALA A 14 6.97 -2.79 -10.46
CA ALA A 14 7.83 -2.39 -9.35
C ALA A 14 8.47 -3.60 -8.68
N PRO A 15 9.75 -3.49 -8.26
CA PRO A 15 10.41 -4.58 -7.57
C PRO A 15 9.83 -4.76 -6.17
N ALA A 16 9.67 -6.01 -5.77
CA ALA A 16 9.08 -6.36 -4.50
C ALA A 16 9.87 -7.47 -3.82
N THR A 17 9.53 -7.73 -2.57
CA THR A 17 10.10 -8.83 -1.80
C THR A 17 9.87 -10.18 -2.48
N SER A 18 10.57 -11.21 -2.02
CA SER A 18 10.50 -12.57 -2.56
C SER A 18 10.92 -12.67 -4.04
N GLY A 19 11.76 -11.74 -4.49
CA GLY A 19 12.25 -11.73 -5.88
C GLY A 19 11.17 -11.44 -6.91
N GLN A 20 10.04 -10.87 -6.50
CA GLN A 20 8.91 -10.62 -7.39
C GLN A 20 8.95 -9.22 -8.01
N THR A 21 8.32 -9.09 -9.16
CA THR A 21 7.96 -7.81 -9.75
C THR A 21 6.45 -7.70 -9.72
N VAL A 22 5.92 -6.64 -9.12
CA VAL A 22 4.48 -6.41 -9.06
C VAL A 22 4.06 -5.54 -10.24
N SER A 23 3.12 -6.05 -11.03
CA SER A 23 2.52 -5.35 -12.17
C SER A 23 1.02 -5.24 -11.95
N LEU A 24 0.48 -4.02 -12.07
CA LEU A 24 -0.96 -3.82 -11.92
C LEU A 24 -1.74 -4.56 -13.01
N ALA A 25 -1.23 -4.55 -14.25
CA ALA A 25 -1.87 -5.27 -15.36
C ALA A 25 -2.00 -6.77 -15.06
N ALA A 26 -1.00 -7.37 -14.42
CA ALA A 26 -1.02 -8.78 -14.08
C ALA A 26 -2.01 -9.12 -12.96
N LEU A 27 -2.49 -8.12 -12.24
CA LEU A 27 -3.43 -8.31 -11.13
C LEU A 27 -4.89 -8.12 -11.54
N LYS A 28 -5.20 -7.85 -12.81
CA LYS A 28 -6.58 -7.73 -13.29
C LYS A 28 -7.36 -9.00 -12.97
N GLY A 29 -8.61 -8.81 -12.55
CA GLY A 29 -9.45 -9.89 -12.04
C GLY A 29 -9.47 -9.96 -10.52
N LYS A 30 -8.54 -9.26 -9.85
CA LYS A 30 -8.50 -9.14 -8.40
C LYS A 30 -8.57 -7.69 -7.98
N GLN A 31 -9.14 -7.43 -6.81
CA GLN A 31 -9.03 -6.13 -6.17
C GLN A 31 -7.64 -6.00 -5.59
N VAL A 32 -7.13 -4.79 -5.51
CA VAL A 32 -5.77 -4.52 -5.01
C VAL A 32 -5.83 -3.41 -3.97
N VAL A 33 -5.22 -3.68 -2.82
CA VAL A 33 -4.95 -2.66 -1.79
C VAL A 33 -3.47 -2.34 -1.85
N ILE A 34 -3.16 -1.08 -2.03
CA ILE A 34 -1.79 -0.57 -1.97
C ILE A 34 -1.75 0.43 -0.82
N TYR A 35 -0.92 0.17 0.19
CA TYR A 35 -0.74 1.13 1.28
C TYR A 35 0.68 1.65 1.30
N PHE A 36 0.80 2.98 1.32
CA PHE A 36 2.07 3.69 1.38
C PHE A 36 2.36 4.05 2.83
N TYR A 37 3.59 3.79 3.27
CA TYR A 37 4.02 4.10 4.63
C TYR A 37 5.42 4.71 4.63
N PRO A 38 5.77 5.52 5.67
CA PRO A 38 7.01 6.28 5.63
C PRO A 38 8.29 5.46 5.68
N LYS A 39 8.37 4.44 6.55
CA LYS A 39 9.64 3.74 6.75
C LYS A 39 9.47 2.40 7.46
N ASP A 40 10.21 1.39 6.99
CA ASP A 40 10.26 0.06 7.61
C ASP A 40 10.68 0.15 9.08
N SER A 41 10.16 -0.77 9.87
CA SER A 41 10.56 -1.01 11.27
C SER A 41 10.29 0.16 12.23
N THR A 42 9.51 1.15 11.82
CA THR A 42 9.01 2.18 12.73
C THR A 42 7.73 1.69 13.42
N PRO A 43 7.38 2.21 14.62
CA PRO A 43 6.25 1.67 15.39
C PRO A 43 4.91 1.70 14.65
N GLY A 44 4.53 2.82 14.05
CA GLY A 44 3.25 2.93 13.33
C GLY A 44 3.20 2.05 12.10
N CYS A 45 4.29 1.98 11.34
CA CYS A 45 4.36 1.15 10.14
C CYS A 45 4.35 -0.33 10.50
N THR A 46 4.97 -0.72 11.61
CA THR A 46 4.94 -2.09 12.11
C THR A 46 3.52 -2.48 12.52
N THR A 47 2.83 -1.64 13.28
CA THR A 47 1.45 -1.90 13.72
C THR A 47 0.51 -2.01 12.52
N GLN A 48 0.63 -1.11 11.55
CA GLN A 48 -0.19 -1.14 10.33
C GLN A 48 0.04 -2.44 9.55
N GLY A 49 1.30 -2.81 9.34
CA GLY A 49 1.64 -4.04 8.63
C GLY A 49 1.13 -5.28 9.34
N GLN A 50 1.24 -5.32 10.66
CA GLN A 50 0.71 -6.43 11.46
C GLN A 50 -0.81 -6.54 11.32
N GLY A 51 -1.51 -5.41 11.23
CA GLY A 51 -2.96 -5.40 11.00
C GLY A 51 -3.33 -6.03 9.66
N PHE A 52 -2.63 -5.67 8.60
CA PHE A 52 -2.85 -6.28 7.28
C PHE A 52 -2.47 -7.77 7.29
N ARG A 53 -1.36 -8.12 7.96
CA ARG A 53 -0.96 -9.52 8.12
C ARG A 53 -2.05 -10.34 8.78
N ASP A 54 -2.61 -9.85 9.88
CA ASP A 54 -3.59 -10.59 10.68
C ASP A 54 -4.92 -10.74 9.93
N GLN A 55 -5.24 -9.80 9.03
CA GLN A 55 -6.48 -9.82 8.26
C GLN A 55 -6.30 -10.31 6.82
N LEU A 56 -5.12 -10.81 6.47
CA LEU A 56 -4.82 -11.14 5.07
C LEU A 56 -5.77 -12.19 4.51
N GLU A 57 -6.12 -13.21 5.29
CA GLU A 57 -7.05 -14.24 4.83
C GLU A 57 -8.44 -13.65 4.51
N ALA A 58 -8.89 -12.68 5.29
CA ALA A 58 -10.15 -11.99 5.03
C ALA A 58 -10.08 -11.16 3.74
N PHE A 59 -8.94 -10.51 3.47
CA PHE A 59 -8.74 -9.80 2.21
C PHE A 59 -8.76 -10.78 1.03
N LYS A 60 -8.10 -11.92 1.16
CA LYS A 60 -8.11 -12.95 0.10
C LYS A 60 -9.52 -13.48 -0.14
N ALA A 61 -10.30 -13.69 0.92
CA ALA A 61 -11.69 -14.12 0.80
C ALA A 61 -12.54 -13.07 0.06
N ALA A 62 -12.13 -11.81 0.10
CA ALA A 62 -12.75 -10.71 -0.64
C ALA A 62 -12.10 -10.48 -2.02
N ASN A 63 -11.36 -11.47 -2.53
CA ASN A 63 -10.66 -11.40 -3.83
C ASN A 63 -9.70 -10.21 -3.91
N THR A 64 -8.99 -9.91 -2.81
CA THR A 64 -8.16 -8.72 -2.69
C THR A 64 -6.72 -9.09 -2.35
N GLU A 65 -5.77 -8.56 -3.13
CA GLU A 65 -4.34 -8.62 -2.86
C GLU A 65 -3.91 -7.36 -2.10
N VAL A 66 -2.93 -7.51 -1.21
CA VAL A 66 -2.42 -6.39 -0.40
C VAL A 66 -0.93 -6.21 -0.66
N PHE A 67 -0.51 -4.97 -0.87
CA PHE A 67 0.92 -4.62 -1.02
C PHE A 67 1.23 -3.39 -0.18
N GLY A 68 2.33 -3.46 0.58
CA GLY A 68 2.88 -2.27 1.24
C GLY A 68 3.95 -1.64 0.35
N VAL A 69 4.04 -0.32 0.38
CA VAL A 69 5.00 0.45 -0.42
C VAL A 69 5.70 1.47 0.45
N SER A 70 7.02 1.50 0.38
CA SER A 70 7.81 2.60 0.93
C SER A 70 9.05 2.83 0.06
N ARG A 71 9.81 3.87 0.40
CA ARG A 71 11.05 4.20 -0.30
C ARG A 71 12.26 3.40 0.20
N ASP A 72 12.06 2.48 1.14
CA ASP A 72 13.12 1.64 1.67
C ASP A 72 13.62 0.67 0.60
N SER A 73 14.85 0.16 0.80
CA SER A 73 15.46 -0.80 -0.11
C SER A 73 14.79 -2.17 -0.04
N LEU A 74 15.00 -3.00 -1.07
CA LEU A 74 14.54 -4.38 -1.04
C LEU A 74 15.11 -5.14 0.16
N LYS A 75 16.38 -4.91 0.49
CA LYS A 75 17.00 -5.57 1.64
C LYS A 75 16.29 -5.19 2.94
N SER A 76 16.00 -3.93 3.14
CA SER A 76 15.23 -3.47 4.31
C SER A 76 13.84 -4.13 4.34
N HIS A 77 13.16 -4.17 3.21
CA HIS A 77 11.85 -4.80 3.08
C HIS A 77 11.88 -6.30 3.39
N GLU A 78 12.90 -7.03 2.90
CA GLU A 78 13.02 -8.44 3.19
C GLU A 78 13.22 -8.69 4.69
N ASN A 79 14.04 -7.87 5.33
CA ASN A 79 14.26 -7.96 6.77
C ASN A 79 12.99 -7.64 7.56
N PHE A 80 12.28 -6.59 7.16
CA PHE A 80 11.04 -6.18 7.82
C PHE A 80 9.95 -7.26 7.65
N LYS A 81 9.79 -7.77 6.44
CA LYS A 81 8.85 -8.84 6.14
C LYS A 81 9.13 -10.08 6.98
N ALA A 82 10.39 -10.51 7.03
CA ALA A 82 10.79 -11.70 7.81
C ALA A 82 10.57 -11.49 9.29
N LYS A 83 10.99 -10.35 9.83
CA LYS A 83 10.86 -10.06 11.25
C LYS A 83 9.41 -10.01 11.72
N GLN A 84 8.52 -9.45 10.90
CA GLN A 84 7.11 -9.31 11.25
C GLN A 84 6.25 -10.47 10.74
N ALA A 85 6.84 -11.45 10.06
CA ALA A 85 6.13 -12.60 9.49
C ALA A 85 5.01 -12.17 8.54
N PHE A 86 5.26 -11.16 7.70
CA PHE A 86 4.30 -10.74 6.69
C PHE A 86 4.19 -11.80 5.60
N THR A 87 2.96 -12.13 5.23
CA THR A 87 2.68 -13.08 4.16
C THR A 87 2.27 -12.39 2.85
N PHE A 88 2.25 -11.07 2.84
CA PHE A 88 2.09 -10.25 1.63
C PHE A 88 3.44 -9.60 1.28
N GLU A 89 3.54 -9.10 0.06
CA GLU A 89 4.80 -8.55 -0.43
C GLU A 89 4.89 -7.04 -0.18
N LEU A 90 6.14 -6.57 -0.02
CA LEU A 90 6.44 -5.16 0.12
C LEU A 90 7.15 -4.68 -1.15
N ILE A 91 6.67 -3.57 -1.70
CA ILE A 91 7.23 -2.96 -2.92
C ILE A 91 8.27 -1.92 -2.52
N SER A 92 9.45 -1.98 -3.14
CA SER A 92 10.48 -0.97 -2.96
C SER A 92 10.35 0.11 -4.01
N ASP A 93 10.03 1.34 -3.58
CA ASP A 93 9.84 2.50 -4.45
C ASP A 93 10.95 3.53 -4.20
N LYS A 94 12.20 3.09 -4.25
CA LYS A 94 13.36 3.95 -3.97
C LYS A 94 13.38 5.20 -4.84
N GLU A 95 12.94 5.10 -6.08
CA GLU A 95 12.96 6.19 -7.04
C GLU A 95 11.68 7.02 -7.02
N GLU A 96 10.76 6.73 -6.11
CA GLU A 96 9.50 7.45 -5.91
C GLU A 96 8.53 7.41 -7.11
N ALA A 97 8.69 6.46 -8.02
CA ALA A 97 7.81 6.37 -9.18
C ALA A 97 6.34 6.18 -8.77
N LEU A 98 6.08 5.22 -7.87
CA LEU A 98 4.72 4.99 -7.36
C LEU A 98 4.28 6.11 -6.42
N CYS A 99 5.18 6.61 -5.58
CA CYS A 99 4.86 7.72 -4.69
C CYS A 99 4.41 8.95 -5.48
N GLN A 100 5.03 9.23 -6.61
CA GLN A 100 4.63 10.34 -7.49
C GLN A 100 3.31 10.04 -8.21
N GLN A 101 3.16 8.82 -8.71
CA GLN A 101 1.93 8.40 -9.41
C GLN A 101 0.70 8.54 -8.50
N PHE A 102 0.83 8.19 -7.24
CA PHE A 102 -0.26 8.23 -6.27
C PHE A 102 -0.30 9.53 -5.45
N ASP A 103 0.64 10.45 -5.73
CA ASP A 103 0.70 11.77 -5.08
C ASP A 103 0.70 11.67 -3.55
N VAL A 104 1.64 10.88 -3.01
CA VAL A 104 1.76 10.68 -1.56
C VAL A 104 2.98 11.35 -0.94
N ILE A 105 3.78 12.07 -1.73
CA ILE A 105 4.93 12.83 -1.19
C ILE A 105 4.44 14.21 -0.79
N LYS A 106 4.56 14.52 0.49
CA LYS A 106 4.05 15.78 1.05
C LYS A 106 5.12 16.44 1.91
N LEU A 107 5.02 17.76 2.05
CA LEU A 107 5.89 18.51 2.95
C LEU A 107 5.54 18.17 4.40
N LYS A 108 6.54 17.75 5.15
CA LYS A 108 6.39 17.44 6.58
C LYS A 108 7.33 18.33 7.40
N LYS A 109 6.91 18.61 8.64
CA LYS A 109 7.72 19.37 9.60
C LYS A 109 7.96 18.51 10.83
N LEU A 110 9.23 18.46 11.26
CA LEU A 110 9.61 17.71 12.45
C LEU A 110 10.76 18.47 13.14
N TYR A 111 10.55 18.84 14.39
CA TYR A 111 11.54 19.59 15.19
C TYR A 111 12.06 20.85 14.46
N GLY A 112 11.14 21.61 13.85
CA GLY A 112 11.48 22.85 13.13
C GLY A 112 12.13 22.67 11.77
N LYS A 113 12.31 21.41 11.32
CA LYS A 113 12.84 21.10 10.00
C LYS A 113 11.74 20.69 9.05
N GLU A 114 11.86 21.11 7.80
CA GLU A 114 10.94 20.72 6.74
C GLU A 114 11.60 19.66 5.86
N TYR A 115 10.83 18.65 5.44
CA TYR A 115 11.30 17.62 4.52
C TYR A 115 10.13 17.05 3.72
N MET A 116 10.44 16.48 2.56
CA MET A 116 9.44 15.79 1.75
C MET A 116 9.38 14.32 2.17
N GLY A 117 8.22 13.86 2.59
CA GLY A 117 8.05 12.50 3.08
C GLY A 117 6.75 11.89 2.61
N VAL A 118 6.63 10.56 2.79
CA VAL A 118 5.43 9.83 2.44
C VAL A 118 4.32 10.15 3.44
N ASP A 119 3.21 10.66 2.91
CA ASP A 119 1.96 10.78 3.66
C ASP A 119 1.30 9.41 3.68
N ARG A 120 1.10 8.84 4.88
CA ARG A 120 0.52 7.51 5.02
C ARG A 120 -0.84 7.48 4.32
N SER A 121 -0.94 6.65 3.29
CA SER A 121 -2.11 6.62 2.40
C SER A 121 -2.38 5.20 1.94
N THR A 122 -3.65 4.88 1.74
CA THR A 122 -4.07 3.57 1.24
C THR A 122 -5.03 3.75 0.08
N PHE A 123 -4.92 2.88 -0.91
CA PHE A 123 -5.71 2.93 -2.14
C PHE A 123 -6.34 1.56 -2.40
N LEU A 124 -7.63 1.56 -2.71
CA LEU A 124 -8.37 0.37 -3.09
C LEU A 124 -8.72 0.45 -4.58
N ILE A 125 -8.19 -0.49 -5.35
CA ILE A 125 -8.36 -0.59 -6.80
C ILE A 125 -9.23 -1.80 -7.10
N ASP A 126 -10.21 -1.65 -7.99
CA ASP A 126 -11.11 -2.75 -8.30
C ASP A 126 -10.48 -3.76 -9.29
N ASN A 127 -11.21 -4.81 -9.60
CA ASN A 127 -10.72 -5.89 -10.46
C ASN A 127 -10.53 -5.49 -11.92
N ASN A 128 -10.90 -4.28 -12.30
CA ASN A 128 -10.68 -3.70 -13.63
C ASN A 128 -9.55 -2.68 -13.64
N GLY A 129 -8.86 -2.48 -12.51
CA GLY A 129 -7.77 -1.51 -12.41
C GLY A 129 -8.22 -0.08 -12.19
N VAL A 130 -9.44 0.14 -11.74
CA VAL A 130 -10.00 1.47 -11.47
C VAL A 130 -9.91 1.78 -9.97
N LEU A 131 -9.41 2.97 -9.64
CA LEU A 131 -9.34 3.42 -8.24
C LEU A 131 -10.75 3.69 -7.72
N ARG A 132 -11.13 3.03 -6.65
CA ARG A 132 -12.50 3.14 -6.11
C ARG A 132 -12.56 3.87 -4.78
N GLN A 133 -11.49 3.82 -4.00
CA GLN A 133 -11.47 4.50 -2.71
C GLN A 133 -10.03 4.82 -2.32
N GLU A 134 -9.83 5.94 -1.61
CA GLU A 134 -8.54 6.32 -1.07
C GLU A 134 -8.67 6.84 0.36
N TRP A 135 -7.64 6.62 1.14
CA TRP A 135 -7.48 7.17 2.48
C TRP A 135 -6.15 7.89 2.52
N ARG A 136 -6.16 9.17 2.88
CA ARG A 136 -4.94 9.98 2.98
C ARG A 136 -4.79 10.52 4.40
N GLY A 137 -3.56 10.82 4.82
CA GLY A 137 -3.30 11.26 6.17
C GLY A 137 -3.77 10.23 7.20
N VAL A 138 -3.48 8.97 6.96
CA VAL A 138 -4.01 7.84 7.71
C VAL A 138 -3.50 7.82 9.14
N LYS A 139 -4.42 7.58 10.08
CA LYS A 139 -4.10 7.22 11.47
C LYS A 139 -4.32 5.71 11.61
N VAL A 140 -3.33 5.02 12.16
CA VAL A 140 -3.30 3.55 12.14
C VAL A 140 -4.46 2.89 12.89
N PRO A 141 -4.88 3.35 14.10
CA PRO A 141 -5.98 2.67 14.80
C PRO A 141 -7.26 2.59 13.97
N GLY A 142 -7.78 1.38 13.80
CA GLY A 142 -9.03 1.14 13.07
C GLY A 142 -8.92 1.20 11.54
N HIS A 143 -7.76 1.56 11.01
CA HIS A 143 -7.62 1.77 9.57
C HIS A 143 -7.73 0.47 8.76
N VAL A 144 -7.01 -0.57 9.18
CA VAL A 144 -7.02 -1.84 8.44
C VAL A 144 -8.43 -2.42 8.37
N ASP A 145 -9.19 -2.35 9.47
CA ASP A 145 -10.56 -2.83 9.49
C ASP A 145 -11.46 -2.02 8.54
N ALA A 146 -11.25 -0.70 8.45
CA ALA A 146 -12.00 0.14 7.52
C ALA A 146 -11.68 -0.23 6.06
N VAL A 147 -10.41 -0.49 5.74
CA VAL A 147 -10.00 -0.91 4.41
C VAL A 147 -10.60 -2.28 4.07
N LEU A 148 -10.57 -3.21 5.00
CA LEU A 148 -11.16 -4.53 4.80
C LEU A 148 -12.66 -4.44 4.53
N ALA A 149 -13.39 -3.65 5.32
CA ALA A 149 -14.81 -3.46 5.11
C ALA A 149 -15.12 -2.89 3.72
N ALA A 150 -14.32 -1.92 3.26
CA ALA A 150 -14.47 -1.33 1.93
C ALA A 150 -14.19 -2.37 0.83
N ALA A 151 -13.14 -3.19 0.98
CA ALA A 151 -12.82 -4.24 0.02
C ALA A 151 -13.93 -5.29 -0.05
N GLN A 152 -14.48 -5.69 1.08
CA GLN A 152 -15.61 -6.64 1.14
C GLN A 152 -16.85 -6.07 0.46
N ALA A 153 -17.17 -4.81 0.73
CA ALA A 153 -18.33 -4.15 0.12
C ALA A 153 -18.17 -4.04 -1.40
N LEU A 154 -16.99 -3.66 -1.87
CA LEU A 154 -16.70 -3.55 -3.30
C LEU A 154 -16.79 -4.90 -4.00
N ASN A 155 -16.31 -5.96 -3.37
CA ASN A 155 -16.33 -7.31 -3.94
C ASN A 155 -17.75 -7.85 -4.12
N LYS A 156 -18.70 -7.37 -3.33
CA LYS A 156 -20.12 -7.78 -3.43
C LYS A 156 -20.91 -6.95 -4.44
N ALA A 157 -20.35 -5.85 -4.88
CA ALA A 157 -21.05 -4.94 -5.79
C ALA A 157 -21.13 -5.49 -7.23
#